data_be1264380697378758bd676864ed5a95
#
_entry.id   be1264380697378758bd676864ed5a95
#
_cell.length_a   1.000
_cell.length_b   1.000
_cell.length_c   1.000
_cell.angle_alpha   90.00
_cell.angle_beta   90.00
_cell.angle_gamma   90.00
#
_symmetry.space_group_name_H-M   'P 1'
#
loop_
_entity.id
_entity.type
_entity.pdbx_description
1 polymer ?
#
loop_
_entity_poly.entity_id
_entity_poly.type
_entity_poly.pdbx_seq_one_letter_code
_entity_poly.pdbx_strand_id
1 'polypeptide(L)'
;ASIEELKAFVERNGYPFIVKPDKGVGASNTYKVENQDQLIQILQNNHNNYVIEPFVIGQIVTFDGLVDKDSNIMFHSSFELGNDILTALKEQRDTSYFYNRDINPLLIEYGRKIVKGFNVRERFFHIEFFKVRENEYKVIEINVRPPGGYGIDMQNYSCDIDLFKVFAELVVHNNNHLEYERKYNVACALRRDRFHYVHSIDEVMRRLGPIAVDYKRLPDVFAAVMGNDTFILRHPEHKELFEAVAFALEKY
;
A
#
# COMPACT_ATOMS: atom_id res chain seq x y z
N ALA A 1 -7.07 -24.06 -10.37
CA ALA A 1 -7.83 -25.01 -9.54
C ALA A 1 -8.69 -25.88 -10.43
N SER A 2 -8.85 -27.18 -10.11
CA SER A 2 -9.80 -28.07 -10.79
C SER A 2 -11.24 -27.75 -10.36
N ILE A 3 -12.23 -28.29 -11.09
CA ILE A 3 -13.65 -28.12 -10.72
C ILE A 3 -13.93 -28.76 -9.35
N GLU A 4 -13.30 -29.87 -9.06
CA GLU A 4 -13.42 -30.58 -7.77
C GLU A 4 -12.85 -29.73 -6.62
N GLU A 5 -11.67 -29.12 -6.80
CA GLU A 5 -11.07 -28.22 -5.82
C GLU A 5 -11.93 -26.99 -5.57
N LEU A 6 -12.53 -26.44 -6.63
CA LEU A 6 -13.46 -25.31 -6.52
C LEU A 6 -14.71 -25.69 -5.73
N LYS A 7 -15.33 -26.83 -6.02
CA LYS A 7 -16.49 -27.32 -5.26
C LYS A 7 -16.15 -27.51 -3.78
N ALA A 8 -15.05 -28.19 -3.49
CA ALA A 8 -14.59 -28.40 -2.12
C ALA A 8 -14.27 -27.08 -1.39
N PHE A 9 -13.77 -26.06 -2.11
CA PHE A 9 -13.55 -24.74 -1.56
C PHE A 9 -14.87 -24.05 -1.19
N VAL A 10 -15.87 -24.06 -2.10
CA VAL A 10 -17.19 -23.44 -1.88
C VAL A 10 -17.92 -24.15 -0.73
N GLU A 11 -17.89 -25.47 -0.66
CA GLU A 11 -18.48 -26.24 0.44
C GLU A 11 -17.87 -25.90 1.80
N ARG A 12 -16.56 -25.65 1.85
CA ARG A 12 -15.83 -25.35 3.08
C ARG A 12 -16.00 -23.90 3.54
N ASN A 13 -15.96 -22.95 2.62
CA ASN A 13 -15.85 -21.52 2.93
C ASN A 13 -17.16 -20.74 2.71
N GLY A 14 -18.08 -21.24 1.86
CA GLY A 14 -19.28 -20.52 1.47
C GLY A 14 -18.99 -19.29 0.61
N TYR A 15 -19.98 -18.45 0.49
CA TYR A 15 -19.91 -17.14 -0.16
C TYR A 15 -19.89 -16.01 0.91
N PRO A 16 -19.32 -14.83 0.62
CA PRO A 16 -18.55 -14.48 -0.56
C PRO A 16 -17.10 -14.96 -0.51
N PHE A 17 -16.47 -15.03 -1.70
CA PHE A 17 -15.04 -15.28 -1.82
C PHE A 17 -14.43 -14.45 -2.98
N ILE A 18 -13.11 -14.41 -3.07
CA ILE A 18 -12.37 -13.69 -4.11
C ILE A 18 -11.87 -14.67 -5.16
N VAL A 19 -12.03 -14.28 -6.43
CA VAL A 19 -11.40 -14.92 -7.60
C VAL A 19 -10.48 -13.89 -8.23
N LYS A 20 -9.19 -14.18 -8.31
CA LYS A 20 -8.19 -13.30 -8.91
C LYS A 20 -7.24 -14.09 -9.82
N PRO A 21 -6.64 -13.45 -10.87
CA PRO A 21 -5.63 -14.12 -11.66
C PRO A 21 -4.42 -14.51 -10.81
N ASP A 22 -3.77 -15.63 -11.15
CA ASP A 22 -2.50 -16.04 -10.52
C ASP A 22 -1.35 -15.07 -10.83
N LYS A 23 -1.49 -14.32 -11.93
CA LYS A 23 -0.58 -13.25 -12.36
C LYS A 23 -1.39 -12.03 -12.75
N GLY A 24 -1.10 -10.89 -12.14
CA GLY A 24 -1.82 -9.65 -12.40
C GLY A 24 -1.14 -8.45 -11.74
N VAL A 25 -1.65 -7.27 -12.03
CA VAL A 25 -1.20 -6.01 -11.43
C VAL A 25 -2.44 -5.23 -10.97
N GLY A 26 -2.43 -4.78 -9.69
CA GLY A 26 -3.37 -3.79 -9.19
C GLY A 26 -4.84 -4.22 -9.28
N ALA A 27 -5.26 -5.25 -8.59
CA ALA A 27 -6.65 -5.72 -8.49
C ALA A 27 -7.41 -5.91 -9.83
N SER A 28 -6.71 -5.86 -10.98
CA SER A 28 -7.30 -6.08 -12.30
C SER A 28 -7.83 -7.51 -12.40
N ASN A 29 -9.08 -7.66 -12.86
CA ASN A 29 -9.76 -8.96 -12.95
C ASN A 29 -9.89 -9.69 -11.60
N THR A 30 -9.93 -8.95 -10.50
CA THR A 30 -10.27 -9.46 -9.17
C THR A 30 -11.76 -9.33 -8.94
N TYR A 31 -12.43 -10.44 -8.66
CA TYR A 31 -13.87 -10.52 -8.53
C TYR A 31 -14.26 -10.97 -7.12
N LYS A 32 -15.17 -10.25 -6.48
CA LYS A 32 -15.90 -10.73 -5.31
C LYS A 32 -17.08 -11.55 -5.81
N VAL A 33 -17.08 -12.83 -5.52
CA VAL A 33 -18.12 -13.79 -5.94
C VAL A 33 -19.08 -13.99 -4.79
N GLU A 34 -20.35 -13.62 -5.00
CA GLU A 34 -21.39 -13.66 -3.97
C GLU A 34 -22.35 -14.84 -4.12
N ASN A 35 -22.33 -15.49 -5.29
CA ASN A 35 -23.21 -16.64 -5.60
C ASN A 35 -22.66 -17.45 -6.77
N GLN A 36 -23.31 -18.59 -7.01
CA GLN A 36 -22.92 -19.54 -8.05
C GLN A 36 -23.03 -18.97 -9.47
N ASP A 37 -24.04 -18.15 -9.75
CA ASP A 37 -24.25 -17.61 -11.10
C ASP A 37 -23.12 -16.65 -11.51
N GLN A 38 -22.68 -15.81 -10.58
CA GLN A 38 -21.50 -14.94 -10.80
C GLN A 38 -20.23 -15.77 -11.05
N LEU A 39 -20.04 -16.85 -10.31
CA LEU A 39 -18.90 -17.74 -10.51
C LEU A 39 -18.90 -18.32 -11.93
N ILE A 40 -20.05 -18.84 -12.38
CA ILE A 40 -20.20 -19.42 -13.72
C ILE A 40 -19.88 -18.37 -14.80
N GLN A 41 -20.40 -17.14 -14.65
CA GLN A 41 -20.14 -16.05 -15.59
C GLN A 41 -18.64 -15.70 -15.68
N ILE A 42 -17.94 -15.64 -14.54
CA ILE A 42 -16.50 -15.37 -14.52
C ILE A 42 -15.72 -16.47 -15.23
N LEU A 43 -16.03 -17.74 -14.95
CA LEU A 43 -15.33 -18.89 -15.54
C LEU A 43 -15.58 -19.01 -17.05
N GLN A 44 -16.77 -18.67 -17.53
CA GLN A 44 -17.13 -18.70 -18.95
C GLN A 44 -16.44 -17.61 -19.77
N ASN A 45 -16.24 -16.43 -19.17
CA ASN A 45 -15.72 -15.25 -19.87
C ASN A 45 -14.19 -15.10 -19.79
N ASN A 46 -13.51 -15.99 -19.09
CA ASN A 46 -12.08 -15.84 -18.83
C ASN A 46 -11.35 -17.19 -18.93
N HIS A 47 -10.22 -17.19 -19.65
CA HIS A 47 -9.36 -18.37 -19.85
C HIS A 47 -8.09 -18.35 -19.02
N ASN A 48 -8.04 -17.53 -17.98
CA ASN A 48 -6.86 -17.38 -17.12
C ASN A 48 -6.84 -18.43 -16.01
N ASN A 49 -5.65 -18.72 -15.49
CA ASN A 49 -5.52 -19.41 -14.23
C ASN A 49 -5.93 -18.48 -13.09
N TYR A 50 -6.78 -18.96 -12.19
CA TYR A 50 -7.28 -18.20 -11.05
C TYR A 50 -6.84 -18.79 -9.73
N VAL A 51 -6.58 -17.90 -8.78
CA VAL A 51 -6.49 -18.19 -7.36
C VAL A 51 -7.83 -17.84 -6.71
N ILE A 52 -8.31 -18.71 -5.83
CA ILE A 52 -9.56 -18.53 -5.10
C ILE A 52 -9.22 -18.41 -3.62
N GLU A 53 -9.71 -17.35 -2.98
CA GLU A 53 -9.41 -17.03 -1.60
C GLU A 53 -10.67 -16.68 -0.82
N PRO A 54 -10.78 -17.00 0.48
CA PRO A 54 -11.87 -16.52 1.32
C PRO A 54 -11.92 -14.98 1.28
N PHE A 55 -13.14 -14.43 1.24
CA PHE A 55 -13.30 -12.98 1.38
C PHE A 55 -12.95 -12.54 2.80
N VAL A 56 -12.02 -11.62 2.92
CA VAL A 56 -11.56 -11.09 4.20
C VAL A 56 -11.96 -9.63 4.31
N ILE A 57 -12.57 -9.25 5.43
CA ILE A 57 -12.83 -7.84 5.78
C ILE A 57 -11.70 -7.40 6.72
N GLY A 58 -11.02 -6.34 6.36
CA GLY A 58 -9.93 -5.77 7.14
C GLY A 58 -9.38 -4.50 6.51
N GLN A 59 -8.65 -3.73 7.30
CA GLN A 59 -7.89 -2.58 6.81
C GLN A 59 -6.65 -3.07 6.10
N ILE A 60 -6.34 -2.51 4.92
CA ILE A 60 -5.10 -2.82 4.22
C ILE A 60 -3.95 -2.11 4.92
N VAL A 61 -2.97 -2.90 5.32
CA VAL A 61 -1.69 -2.45 5.86
C VAL A 61 -0.56 -3.15 5.13
N THR A 62 0.62 -2.54 5.08
CA THR A 62 1.76 -3.15 4.40
C THR A 62 2.93 -3.39 5.34
N PHE A 63 3.81 -4.26 4.90
CA PHE A 63 5.16 -4.35 5.42
C PHE A 63 6.12 -4.25 4.23
N ASP A 64 6.81 -3.11 4.16
CA ASP A 64 7.68 -2.74 3.06
C ASP A 64 9.11 -2.71 3.52
N GLY A 65 10.06 -2.87 2.60
CA GLY A 65 11.45 -2.70 2.99
C GLY A 65 12.47 -3.02 1.91
N LEU A 66 13.71 -3.08 2.36
CA LEU A 66 14.89 -3.41 1.57
C LEU A 66 15.66 -4.53 2.27
N VAL A 67 16.07 -5.54 1.52
CA VAL A 67 16.89 -6.65 2.01
C VAL A 67 18.24 -6.71 1.30
N ASP A 68 19.24 -7.19 2.03
CA ASP A 68 20.56 -7.50 1.49
C ASP A 68 20.58 -8.85 0.72
N LYS A 69 21.75 -9.25 0.23
CA LYS A 69 21.96 -10.51 -0.50
C LYS A 69 21.72 -11.77 0.34
N ASP A 70 21.77 -11.63 1.68
CA ASP A 70 21.61 -12.73 2.64
C ASP A 70 20.19 -12.78 3.22
N SER A 71 19.24 -12.01 2.66
CA SER A 71 17.86 -11.85 3.13
C SER A 71 17.73 -11.16 4.49
N ASN A 72 18.74 -10.41 4.93
CA ASN A 72 18.63 -9.58 6.13
C ASN A 72 17.90 -8.28 5.76
N ILE A 73 16.91 -7.92 6.56
CA ILE A 73 16.16 -6.68 6.35
C ILE A 73 17.02 -5.51 6.84
N MET A 74 17.48 -4.69 5.90
CA MET A 74 18.24 -3.46 6.14
C MET A 74 17.32 -2.30 6.54
N PHE A 75 16.16 -2.21 5.92
CA PHE A 75 15.15 -1.19 6.16
C PHE A 75 13.76 -1.81 6.15
N HIS A 76 12.87 -1.30 7.00
CA HIS A 76 11.45 -1.66 6.93
C HIS A 76 10.55 -0.50 7.36
N SER A 77 9.36 -0.46 6.79
CA SER A 77 8.29 0.49 7.07
C SER A 77 6.93 -0.19 6.91
N SER A 78 5.88 0.52 7.26
CA SER A 78 4.50 0.08 7.05
C SER A 78 3.65 1.28 6.71
N PHE A 79 2.78 1.15 5.72
CA PHE A 79 1.73 2.12 5.53
C PHE A 79 0.34 1.52 5.77
N GLU A 80 -0.59 2.41 6.08
CA GLU A 80 -2.00 2.12 6.21
C GLU A 80 -2.79 2.99 5.24
N LEU A 81 -3.81 2.41 4.64
CA LEU A 81 -4.73 3.18 3.82
C LEU A 81 -5.72 3.89 4.72
N GLY A 82 -5.85 5.20 4.56
CA GLY A 82 -6.72 6.05 5.38
C GLY A 82 -8.23 5.80 5.20
N ASN A 83 -8.61 5.17 4.09
CA ASN A 83 -10.00 4.78 3.77
C ASN A 83 -9.98 3.49 2.95
N ASP A 84 -11.13 2.80 2.86
CA ASP A 84 -11.31 1.67 1.95
C ASP A 84 -10.98 2.09 0.50
N ILE A 85 -9.81 1.64 0.04
CA ILE A 85 -9.29 2.07 -1.27
C ILE A 85 -10.15 1.58 -2.41
N LEU A 86 -10.78 0.39 -2.28
CA LEU A 86 -11.65 -0.14 -3.32
C LEU A 86 -12.89 0.74 -3.47
N THR A 87 -13.45 1.20 -2.36
CA THR A 87 -14.57 2.16 -2.37
C THR A 87 -14.11 3.52 -2.86
N ALA A 88 -12.97 4.03 -2.38
CA ALA A 88 -12.42 5.31 -2.82
C ALA A 88 -12.07 5.31 -4.33
N LEU A 89 -11.54 4.21 -4.87
CA LEU A 89 -11.26 4.05 -6.29
C LEU A 89 -12.57 3.96 -7.11
N LYS A 90 -13.55 3.16 -6.67
CA LYS A 90 -14.84 3.04 -7.34
C LYS A 90 -15.61 4.34 -7.36
N GLU A 91 -15.63 5.06 -6.25
CA GLU A 91 -16.32 6.33 -6.09
C GLU A 91 -15.43 7.52 -6.49
N GLN A 92 -14.18 7.23 -6.86
CA GLN A 92 -13.16 8.22 -7.21
C GLN A 92 -13.04 9.33 -6.15
N ARG A 93 -13.14 9.02 -4.88
CA ARG A 93 -12.93 9.96 -3.77
C ARG A 93 -11.45 10.33 -3.66
N ASP A 94 -11.17 11.42 -2.95
CA ASP A 94 -9.80 11.69 -2.50
C ASP A 94 -9.33 10.56 -1.62
N THR A 95 -8.06 10.24 -1.76
CA THR A 95 -7.41 9.18 -0.99
C THR A 95 -6.25 9.76 -0.20
N SER A 96 -5.99 9.19 0.94
CA SER A 96 -4.77 9.43 1.69
C SER A 96 -4.23 8.10 2.20
N TYR A 97 -2.92 8.01 2.30
CA TYR A 97 -2.26 6.87 2.91
C TYR A 97 -1.11 7.36 3.79
N PHE A 98 -0.83 6.60 4.84
CA PHE A 98 0.03 7.01 5.92
C PHE A 98 1.11 5.98 6.16
N TYR A 99 2.38 6.41 6.16
CA TYR A 99 3.49 5.66 6.73
C TYR A 99 3.59 5.99 8.21
N ASN A 100 3.44 4.98 9.05
CA ASN A 100 3.45 5.17 10.51
C ASN A 100 4.88 5.06 11.04
N ARG A 101 5.22 5.95 12.00
CA ARG A 101 6.48 5.88 12.74
C ARG A 101 6.57 4.59 13.54
N ASP A 102 5.48 4.24 14.21
CA ASP A 102 5.41 3.06 15.06
C ASP A 102 4.70 1.92 14.30
N ILE A 103 5.34 0.76 14.27
CA ILE A 103 4.84 -0.41 13.54
C ILE A 103 4.54 -1.52 14.56
N ASN A 104 3.37 -2.15 14.42
CA ASN A 104 2.99 -3.25 15.29
C ASN A 104 4.04 -4.39 15.23
N PRO A 105 4.58 -4.83 16.39
CA PRO A 105 5.61 -5.87 16.43
C PRO A 105 5.21 -7.19 15.75
N LEU A 106 3.92 -7.56 15.81
CA LEU A 106 3.42 -8.78 15.17
C LEU A 106 3.46 -8.66 13.64
N LEU A 107 3.16 -7.47 13.08
CA LEU A 107 3.29 -7.22 11.65
C LEU A 107 4.74 -7.35 11.20
N ILE A 108 5.69 -6.83 12.01
CA ILE A 108 7.13 -6.97 11.75
C ILE A 108 7.53 -8.46 11.77
N GLU A 109 7.05 -9.23 12.74
CA GLU A 109 7.32 -10.66 12.85
C GLU A 109 6.82 -11.42 11.61
N TYR A 110 5.58 -11.17 11.18
CA TYR A 110 5.00 -11.82 10.00
C TYR A 110 5.75 -11.43 8.72
N GLY A 111 6.03 -10.14 8.55
CA GLY A 111 6.79 -9.67 7.40
C GLY A 111 8.17 -10.31 7.30
N ARG A 112 8.90 -10.39 8.40
CA ARG A 112 10.22 -11.07 8.47
C ARG A 112 10.13 -12.55 8.09
N LYS A 113 9.11 -13.28 8.58
CA LYS A 113 8.89 -14.69 8.23
C LYS A 113 8.63 -14.86 6.74
N ILE A 114 7.84 -13.99 6.14
CA ILE A 114 7.51 -14.03 4.71
C ILE A 114 8.75 -13.74 3.87
N VAL A 115 9.46 -12.64 4.15
CA VAL A 115 10.70 -12.27 3.44
C VAL A 115 11.69 -13.44 3.44
N LYS A 116 11.90 -14.06 4.60
CA LYS A 116 12.79 -15.22 4.74
C LYS A 116 12.26 -16.45 4.01
N GLY A 117 10.96 -16.73 4.12
CA GLY A 117 10.32 -17.89 3.50
C GLY A 117 10.37 -17.86 1.98
N PHE A 118 10.22 -16.67 1.39
CA PHE A 118 10.37 -16.44 -0.06
C PHE A 118 11.81 -16.22 -0.50
N ASN A 119 12.77 -16.22 0.42
CA ASN A 119 14.19 -16.01 0.13
C ASN A 119 14.43 -14.74 -0.70
N VAL A 120 13.77 -13.63 -0.35
CA VAL A 120 13.93 -12.34 -1.02
C VAL A 120 15.33 -11.82 -0.78
N ARG A 121 16.06 -11.43 -1.84
CA ARG A 121 17.47 -11.01 -1.74
C ARG A 121 17.74 -9.78 -2.60
N GLU A 122 18.57 -8.90 -2.07
CA GLU A 122 19.16 -7.75 -2.75
C GLU A 122 18.13 -6.91 -3.52
N ARG A 123 16.99 -6.60 -2.87
CA ARG A 123 15.91 -5.79 -3.46
C ARG A 123 14.91 -5.29 -2.46
N PHE A 124 14.08 -4.39 -2.95
CA PHE A 124 12.88 -3.97 -2.23
C PHE A 124 11.83 -5.06 -2.21
N PHE A 125 10.98 -5.01 -1.18
CA PHE A 125 9.76 -5.81 -1.09
C PHE A 125 8.59 -4.97 -0.59
N HIS A 126 7.39 -5.37 -0.97
CA HIS A 126 6.11 -4.76 -0.62
C HIS A 126 5.12 -5.89 -0.35
N ILE A 127 4.75 -6.09 0.90
CA ILE A 127 3.86 -7.15 1.36
C ILE A 127 2.57 -6.51 1.85
N GLU A 128 1.44 -6.93 1.30
CA GLU A 128 0.13 -6.44 1.69
C GLU A 128 -0.57 -7.41 2.63
N PHE A 129 -1.24 -6.86 3.65
CA PHE A 129 -2.01 -7.60 4.64
C PHE A 129 -3.37 -6.95 4.85
N PHE A 130 -4.35 -7.77 5.21
CA PHE A 130 -5.54 -7.32 5.92
C PHE A 130 -5.27 -7.33 7.42
N LYS A 131 -5.38 -6.17 8.08
CA LYS A 131 -5.51 -6.05 9.53
C LYS A 131 -6.97 -6.33 9.86
N VAL A 132 -7.28 -7.54 10.30
CA VAL A 132 -8.65 -7.99 10.62
C VAL A 132 -9.06 -7.49 12.00
N ARG A 133 -8.11 -7.51 12.94
CA ARG A 133 -8.22 -7.01 14.32
C ARG A 133 -6.87 -6.47 14.75
N GLU A 134 -6.79 -5.91 15.96
CA GLU A 134 -5.56 -5.29 16.48
C GLU A 134 -4.32 -6.17 16.35
N ASN A 135 -4.44 -7.46 16.61
CA ASN A 135 -3.34 -8.43 16.56
C ASN A 135 -3.66 -9.61 15.61
N GLU A 136 -4.38 -9.36 14.53
CA GLU A 136 -4.69 -10.38 13.53
C GLU A 136 -4.48 -9.84 12.13
N TYR A 137 -3.49 -10.41 11.43
CA TYR A 137 -3.14 -10.06 10.07
C TYR A 137 -3.29 -11.26 9.14
N LYS A 138 -3.84 -11.05 7.94
CA LYS A 138 -3.90 -12.04 6.86
C LYS A 138 -3.17 -11.49 5.66
N VAL A 139 -2.26 -12.29 5.10
CA VAL A 139 -1.48 -11.90 3.90
C VAL A 139 -2.40 -11.82 2.70
N ILE A 140 -2.24 -10.77 1.91
CA ILE A 140 -2.90 -10.60 0.61
C ILE A 140 -1.95 -11.04 -0.50
N GLU A 141 -0.75 -10.44 -0.54
CA GLU A 141 0.26 -10.74 -1.56
C GLU A 141 1.64 -10.26 -1.14
N ILE A 142 2.66 -10.80 -1.79
CA ILE A 142 4.02 -10.31 -1.75
C ILE A 142 4.44 -9.82 -3.14
N ASN A 143 4.89 -8.58 -3.19
CA ASN A 143 5.49 -7.96 -4.37
C ASN A 143 6.98 -7.76 -4.12
N VAL A 144 7.82 -8.40 -4.94
CA VAL A 144 9.28 -8.29 -4.81
C VAL A 144 9.79 -7.10 -5.66
N ARG A 145 9.33 -5.92 -5.29
CA ARG A 145 9.60 -4.61 -5.90
C ARG A 145 9.35 -3.50 -4.87
N PRO A 146 9.77 -2.24 -5.16
CA PRO A 146 9.34 -1.10 -4.35
C PRO A 146 7.81 -0.95 -4.29
N PRO A 147 7.26 -0.34 -3.22
CA PRO A 147 5.87 0.11 -3.18
C PRO A 147 5.59 1.08 -4.34
N GLY A 148 4.33 1.15 -4.75
CA GLY A 148 3.91 2.04 -5.83
C GLY A 148 3.90 3.53 -5.44
N GLY A 149 3.73 4.38 -6.43
CA GLY A 149 3.60 5.82 -6.25
C GLY A 149 4.83 6.46 -5.60
N TYR A 150 4.61 7.28 -4.59
CA TYR A 150 5.66 7.96 -3.81
C TYR A 150 6.09 7.18 -2.56
N GLY A 151 5.89 5.86 -2.52
CA GLY A 151 6.20 5.04 -1.36
C GLY A 151 7.64 5.19 -0.88
N ILE A 152 8.63 5.12 -1.79
CA ILE A 152 10.05 5.31 -1.41
C ILE A 152 10.32 6.75 -0.95
N ASP A 153 9.76 7.76 -1.62
CA ASP A 153 9.91 9.17 -1.20
C ASP A 153 9.37 9.37 0.21
N MET A 154 8.19 8.82 0.51
CA MET A 154 7.60 8.91 1.86
C MET A 154 8.44 8.18 2.91
N GLN A 155 8.99 7.02 2.57
CA GLN A 155 9.93 6.30 3.45
C GLN A 155 11.18 7.13 3.72
N ASN A 156 11.73 7.79 2.70
CA ASN A 156 12.85 8.71 2.84
C ASN A 156 12.50 9.87 3.79
N TYR A 157 11.35 10.51 3.60
CA TYR A 157 10.88 11.59 4.48
C TYR A 157 10.57 11.13 5.91
N SER A 158 10.22 9.86 6.12
CA SER A 158 9.96 9.33 7.46
C SER A 158 11.21 9.20 8.32
N CYS A 159 12.37 9.03 7.69
CA CYS A 159 13.64 8.72 8.35
C CYS A 159 14.76 9.72 8.06
N ASP A 160 14.56 10.71 7.19
CA ASP A 160 15.60 11.61 6.66
C ASP A 160 16.77 10.83 6.01
N ILE A 161 16.46 9.85 5.17
CA ILE A 161 17.43 9.01 4.45
C ILE A 161 17.18 9.06 2.94
N ASP A 162 18.08 8.46 2.17
CA ASP A 162 17.94 8.25 0.72
C ASP A 162 18.04 6.76 0.37
N LEU A 163 16.89 6.09 0.34
CA LEU A 163 16.82 4.66 0.00
C LEU A 163 17.20 4.36 -1.44
N PHE A 164 17.10 5.32 -2.36
CA PHE A 164 17.61 5.14 -3.73
C PHE A 164 19.12 5.01 -3.73
N LYS A 165 19.80 5.88 -2.97
CA LYS A 165 21.25 5.79 -2.78
C LYS A 165 21.64 4.51 -2.03
N VAL A 166 20.93 4.17 -0.94
CA VAL A 166 21.18 2.94 -0.17
C VAL A 166 21.08 1.71 -1.06
N PHE A 167 20.07 1.64 -1.92
CA PHE A 167 19.91 0.53 -2.86
C PHE A 167 21.02 0.48 -3.91
N ALA A 168 21.42 1.62 -4.46
CA ALA A 168 22.55 1.69 -5.40
C ALA A 168 23.86 1.21 -4.75
N GLU A 169 24.16 1.66 -3.52
CA GLU A 169 25.33 1.24 -2.76
C GLU A 169 25.30 -0.27 -2.43
N LEU A 170 24.12 -0.80 -2.11
CA LEU A 170 23.93 -2.24 -1.89
C LEU A 170 24.31 -3.04 -3.15
N VAL A 171 23.70 -2.69 -4.30
CA VAL A 171 23.87 -3.47 -5.54
C VAL A 171 25.26 -3.33 -6.13
N VAL A 172 25.83 -2.11 -6.11
CA VAL A 172 27.12 -1.83 -6.76
C VAL A 172 28.31 -2.23 -5.88
N HIS A 173 28.22 -1.94 -4.57
CA HIS A 173 29.34 -2.07 -3.65
C HIS A 173 29.11 -3.15 -2.59
N ASN A 174 27.97 -3.83 -2.60
CA ASN A 174 27.56 -4.78 -1.57
C ASN A 174 27.62 -4.16 -0.16
N ASN A 175 27.34 -2.84 -0.07
CA ASN A 175 27.27 -2.14 1.20
C ASN A 175 25.89 -2.38 1.81
N ASN A 176 25.86 -3.18 2.88
CA ASN A 176 24.63 -3.53 3.60
C ASN A 176 24.50 -2.82 4.95
N HIS A 177 25.30 -1.77 5.17
CA HIS A 177 25.19 -0.97 6.39
C HIS A 177 24.22 0.18 6.22
N LEU A 178 23.18 0.24 7.05
CA LEU A 178 22.22 1.32 7.14
C LEU A 178 21.82 1.56 8.59
N GLU A 179 22.10 2.75 9.09
CA GLU A 179 21.55 3.25 10.36
C GLU A 179 20.41 4.21 10.04
N TYR A 180 19.26 4.03 10.67
CA TYR A 180 18.11 4.92 10.52
C TYR A 180 17.21 4.91 11.74
N GLU A 181 16.47 5.99 11.88
CA GLU A 181 15.41 6.15 12.87
C GLU A 181 14.14 6.64 12.16
N ARG A 182 12.99 6.05 12.47
CA ARG A 182 11.70 6.59 12.02
C ARG A 182 11.32 7.77 12.90
N LYS A 183 11.54 8.97 12.37
CA LYS A 183 11.33 10.23 13.07
C LYS A 183 9.90 10.74 12.92
N TYR A 184 9.29 10.48 11.78
CA TYR A 184 8.02 11.08 11.40
C TYR A 184 7.01 10.03 10.93
N ASN A 185 5.73 10.30 11.23
CA ASN A 185 4.63 9.79 10.43
C ASN A 185 4.59 10.62 9.14
N VAL A 186 4.30 9.99 8.01
CA VAL A 186 4.24 10.63 6.70
C VAL A 186 2.93 10.33 6.02
N ALA A 187 2.25 11.34 5.50
CA ALA A 187 1.01 11.18 4.74
C ALA A 187 1.19 11.65 3.31
N CYS A 188 0.49 10.96 2.41
CA CYS A 188 0.25 11.42 1.06
C CYS A 188 -1.21 11.86 0.94
N ALA A 189 -1.47 13.14 0.71
CA ALA A 189 -2.80 13.71 0.51
C ALA A 189 -3.00 13.98 -0.99
N LEU A 190 -4.00 13.30 -1.59
CA LEU A 190 -4.22 13.26 -3.03
C LEU A 190 -5.47 14.06 -3.39
N ARG A 191 -5.33 15.11 -4.19
CA ARG A 191 -6.44 15.89 -4.75
C ARG A 191 -6.77 15.46 -6.18
N ARG A 192 -8.04 15.66 -6.57
CA ARG A 192 -8.53 15.41 -7.93
C ARG A 192 -9.10 16.68 -8.53
N ASP A 193 -8.77 16.99 -9.78
CA ASP A 193 -9.19 18.20 -10.50
C ASP A 193 -10.71 18.39 -10.55
N ARG A 194 -11.48 17.32 -10.47
CA ARG A 194 -12.95 17.37 -10.50
C ARG A 194 -13.59 17.91 -9.23
N PHE A 195 -12.82 18.07 -8.14
CA PHE A 195 -13.32 18.61 -6.87
C PHE A 195 -12.85 20.04 -6.66
N HIS A 196 -13.67 20.82 -5.96
CA HIS A 196 -13.35 22.19 -5.57
C HIS A 196 -12.88 22.19 -4.10
N TYR A 197 -11.62 22.55 -3.91
CA TYR A 197 -11.01 22.61 -2.61
C TYR A 197 -11.06 24.03 -2.05
N VAL A 198 -11.27 24.13 -0.73
CA VAL A 198 -11.33 25.42 -0.01
C VAL A 198 -9.99 26.17 -0.11
N HIS A 199 -8.89 25.43 0.00
CA HIS A 199 -7.54 26.01 0.03
C HIS A 199 -6.82 25.80 -1.29
N SER A 200 -6.18 26.85 -1.82
CA SER A 200 -5.29 26.74 -2.97
C SER A 200 -4.03 25.94 -2.63
N ILE A 201 -3.31 25.46 -3.65
CA ILE A 201 -2.03 24.74 -3.46
C ILE A 201 -1.03 25.63 -2.70
N ASP A 202 -0.88 26.89 -3.11
CA ASP A 202 0.03 27.84 -2.47
C ASP A 202 -0.35 28.12 -1.02
N GLU A 203 -1.65 28.15 -0.71
CA GLU A 203 -2.12 28.32 0.66
C GLU A 203 -1.79 27.10 1.52
N VAL A 204 -2.02 25.89 1.02
CA VAL A 204 -1.65 24.64 1.71
C VAL A 204 -0.15 24.62 2.01
N MET A 205 0.70 24.84 1.00
CA MET A 205 2.15 24.84 1.17
C MET A 205 2.62 25.91 2.16
N ARG A 206 2.08 27.11 2.07
CA ARG A 206 2.44 28.23 2.98
C ARG A 206 1.98 27.97 4.41
N ARG A 207 0.73 27.54 4.61
CA ARG A 207 0.12 27.39 5.94
C ARG A 207 0.66 26.19 6.69
N LEU A 208 0.86 25.06 6.00
CA LEU A 208 1.43 23.87 6.60
C LEU A 208 2.96 23.97 6.77
N GLY A 209 3.63 24.86 6.02
CA GLY A 209 5.05 25.15 6.19
C GLY A 209 5.92 23.89 6.27
N PRO A 210 6.63 23.65 7.41
CA PRO A 210 7.52 22.50 7.54
C PRO A 210 6.84 21.13 7.50
N ILE A 211 5.50 21.07 7.68
CA ILE A 211 4.72 19.83 7.58
C ILE A 211 4.60 19.39 6.13
N ALA A 212 4.38 20.32 5.19
CA ALA A 212 4.28 20.06 3.76
C ALA A 212 5.69 20.02 3.13
N VAL A 213 6.28 18.82 3.06
CA VAL A 213 7.66 18.64 2.63
C VAL A 213 7.84 18.53 1.13
N ASP A 214 6.78 18.19 0.40
CA ASP A 214 6.81 18.09 -1.05
C ASP A 214 5.41 18.27 -1.65
N TYR A 215 5.36 18.76 -2.88
CA TYR A 215 4.17 18.85 -3.70
C TYR A 215 4.51 18.46 -5.14
N LYS A 216 3.65 17.65 -5.74
CA LYS A 216 3.82 17.22 -7.13
C LYS A 216 2.50 17.23 -7.88
N ARG A 217 2.51 17.80 -9.06
CA ARG A 217 1.44 17.61 -10.06
C ARG A 217 1.72 16.33 -10.82
N LEU A 218 0.76 15.42 -10.85
CA LEU A 218 0.88 14.13 -11.52
C LEU A 218 0.37 14.20 -12.96
N PRO A 219 1.00 13.47 -13.90
CA PRO A 219 0.42 13.23 -15.22
C PRO A 219 -0.94 12.55 -15.14
N ASP A 220 -1.85 12.89 -16.07
CA ASP A 220 -3.24 12.43 -16.07
C ASP A 220 -3.38 10.90 -16.11
N VAL A 221 -2.41 10.19 -16.66
CA VAL A 221 -2.39 8.72 -16.69
C VAL A 221 -2.41 8.11 -15.28
N PHE A 222 -1.93 8.82 -14.27
CA PHE A 222 -1.94 8.39 -12.86
C PHE A 222 -3.15 8.91 -12.09
N ALA A 223 -3.91 9.87 -12.64
CA ALA A 223 -4.98 10.54 -11.93
C ALA A 223 -6.09 9.60 -11.44
N ALA A 224 -6.35 8.50 -12.14
CA ALA A 224 -7.36 7.52 -11.75
C ALA A 224 -7.06 6.90 -10.37
N VAL A 225 -5.79 6.61 -10.07
CA VAL A 225 -5.36 5.93 -8.84
C VAL A 225 -4.82 6.93 -7.81
N MET A 226 -3.98 7.88 -8.25
CA MET A 226 -3.17 8.73 -7.38
C MET A 226 -3.66 10.19 -7.31
N GLY A 227 -4.80 10.53 -7.93
CA GLY A 227 -5.22 11.93 -8.04
C GLY A 227 -4.35 12.73 -9.00
N ASN A 228 -4.61 14.05 -9.08
CA ASN A 228 -3.89 14.96 -9.96
C ASN A 228 -2.81 15.74 -9.21
N ASP A 229 -3.10 16.16 -7.97
CA ASP A 229 -2.16 16.86 -7.08
C ASP A 229 -1.86 16.01 -5.86
N THR A 230 -0.59 15.98 -5.49
CA THR A 230 -0.09 15.17 -4.37
C THR A 230 0.70 16.06 -3.42
N PHE A 231 0.27 16.13 -2.17
CA PHE A 231 1.05 16.72 -1.08
C PHE A 231 1.67 15.58 -0.25
N ILE A 232 2.97 15.66 0.01
CA ILE A 232 3.64 14.83 0.99
C ILE A 232 3.80 15.63 2.26
N LEU A 233 3.17 15.15 3.32
CA LEU A 233 3.11 15.79 4.63
C LEU A 233 3.81 14.91 5.65
N ARG A 234 4.54 15.51 6.61
CA ARG A 234 5.17 14.75 7.70
C ARG A 234 5.07 15.45 9.04
N HIS A 235 4.84 14.70 10.09
CA HIS A 235 4.87 15.20 11.46
C HIS A 235 5.18 14.06 12.45
N PRO A 236 5.91 14.31 13.57
CA PRO A 236 6.12 13.29 14.61
C PRO A 236 4.82 12.81 15.24
N GLU A 237 3.88 13.75 15.45
CA GLU A 237 2.58 13.47 16.07
C GLU A 237 1.52 13.17 15.01
N HIS A 238 0.85 12.04 15.19
CA HIS A 238 -0.16 11.53 14.24
C HIS A 238 -1.37 12.48 14.12
N LYS A 239 -1.78 13.07 15.24
CA LYS A 239 -2.92 14.02 15.27
C LYS A 239 -2.68 15.24 14.37
N GLU A 240 -1.52 15.87 14.51
CA GLU A 240 -1.12 17.05 13.73
C GLU A 240 -1.06 16.70 12.23
N LEU A 241 -0.57 15.50 11.90
CA LEU A 241 -0.53 15.04 10.53
C LEU A 241 -1.94 14.85 9.95
N PHE A 242 -2.87 14.28 10.73
CA PHE A 242 -4.27 14.13 10.31
C PHE A 242 -4.95 15.47 10.09
N GLU A 243 -4.74 16.45 10.97
CA GLU A 243 -5.27 17.81 10.82
C GLU A 243 -4.70 18.46 9.56
N ALA A 244 -3.42 18.28 9.26
CA ALA A 244 -2.79 18.78 8.04
C ALA A 244 -3.39 18.13 6.76
N VAL A 245 -3.63 16.81 6.77
CA VAL A 245 -4.31 16.11 5.67
C VAL A 245 -5.73 16.63 5.49
N ALA A 246 -6.49 16.77 6.58
CA ALA A 246 -7.86 17.28 6.54
C ALA A 246 -7.90 18.70 5.94
N PHE A 247 -7.00 19.58 6.37
CA PHE A 247 -6.85 20.92 5.81
C PHE A 247 -6.51 20.88 4.31
N ALA A 248 -5.55 20.03 3.91
CA ALA A 248 -5.16 19.91 2.52
C ALA A 248 -6.28 19.37 1.61
N LEU A 249 -7.23 18.60 2.14
CA LEU A 249 -8.32 17.95 1.38
C LEU A 249 -9.70 18.59 1.62
N GLU A 250 -9.78 19.69 2.35
CA GLU A 250 -11.04 20.38 2.64
C GLU A 250 -11.73 20.86 1.35
N LYS A 251 -13.04 20.55 1.25
CA LYS A 251 -13.89 20.87 0.10
C LYS A 251 -15.04 21.79 0.49
N TYR A 252 -15.55 22.50 -0.51
CA TYR A 252 -16.77 23.29 -0.39
C TYR A 252 -18.02 22.39 -0.24
#